data_6278978a2e3719a3699e611e96ce3c4f
#
_entry.id   6278978a2e3719a3699e611e96ce3c4f
#
_cell.length_a   1.000
_cell.length_b   1.000
_cell.length_c   1.000
_cell.angle_alpha   90.00
_cell.angle_beta   90.00
_cell.angle_gamma   90.00
#
_symmetry.space_group_name_H-M   'P 1'
#
loop_
_entity.id
_entity.type
_entity.pdbx_description
1 polymer ?
#
loop_
_entity_poly.entity_id
_entity_poly.type
_entity_poly.pdbx_seq_one_letter_code
_entity_poly.pdbx_strand_id
1 'polypeptide(L)'
;MNRSLSKRAIGLGLSLGAMLTCQFAAAADGIGGAGSSAAAPVYRTWAQEYRKAGGEALEYDPVGSGAGLARIKQRQTDFGAVDVMVPRNELARDGLVMFPTAVSGIVPVVNLRKGGAPLKLSGEVLARIFLGEISHWQAPEIVALNPGVALPNEAIRVVCRSDGSGSTHHFSDYLSKVSPAWKARFGVVGR
;
A
#
# COMPACT_ATOMS: atom_id res chain seq x y z
N MET A 1 -80.90 0.34 44.28
CA MET A 1 -80.37 -1.00 44.70
C MET A 1 -79.47 -1.52 43.61
N ASN A 2 -78.30 -1.71 43.89
CA ASN A 2 -77.21 -2.54 43.34
C ASN A 2 -75.91 -1.78 43.13
N ARG A 3 -74.96 -2.19 43.91
CA ARG A 3 -73.59 -1.79 44.00
C ARG A 3 -72.80 -2.51 42.85
N SER A 4 -72.00 -1.80 42.12
CA SER A 4 -71.03 -2.41 41.28
C SER A 4 -69.60 -2.01 41.73
N LEU A 5 -68.85 -3.00 42.09
CA LEU A 5 -67.46 -2.96 42.58
C LEU A 5 -66.48 -2.61 41.49
N SER A 6 -65.72 -1.55 41.73
CA SER A 6 -64.56 -1.19 40.87
C SER A 6 -63.39 -2.15 41.13
N LYS A 7 -62.94 -2.86 40.13
CA LYS A 7 -61.67 -3.62 40.14
C LYS A 7 -60.53 -2.70 39.68
N ARG A 8 -59.65 -2.34 40.59
CA ARG A 8 -58.37 -1.67 40.26
C ARG A 8 -57.44 -2.73 39.71
N ALA A 9 -57.07 -2.55 38.43
CA ALA A 9 -55.98 -3.28 37.83
C ALA A 9 -54.65 -2.60 38.18
N ILE A 10 -53.79 -3.35 38.86
CA ILE A 10 -52.40 -2.94 39.16
C ILE A 10 -51.59 -3.28 37.92
N GLY A 11 -51.16 -2.26 37.20
CA GLY A 11 -50.21 -2.41 36.08
C GLY A 11 -48.82 -2.65 36.62
N LEU A 12 -48.31 -3.84 36.39
CA LEU A 12 -46.90 -4.21 36.65
C LEU A 12 -46.03 -3.66 35.51
N GLY A 13 -45.34 -2.55 35.76
CA GLY A 13 -44.38 -1.99 34.82
C GLY A 13 -43.10 -2.85 34.76
N LEU A 14 -42.91 -3.59 33.68
CA LEU A 14 -41.63 -4.22 33.37
C LEU A 14 -40.68 -3.12 32.84
N SER A 15 -39.79 -2.64 33.70
CA SER A 15 -38.65 -1.84 33.30
C SER A 15 -37.60 -2.74 32.63
N LEU A 16 -37.56 -2.75 31.30
CA LEU A 16 -36.53 -3.42 30.51
C LEU A 16 -35.25 -2.59 30.62
N GLY A 17 -34.39 -2.93 31.55
CA GLY A 17 -33.05 -2.37 31.69
C GLY A 17 -32.21 -2.80 30.48
N ALA A 18 -31.98 -1.89 29.54
CA ALA A 18 -31.01 -2.07 28.49
C ALA A 18 -29.61 -2.10 29.13
N MET A 19 -29.09 -3.29 29.40
CA MET A 19 -27.65 -3.48 29.64
C MET A 19 -26.88 -3.11 28.35
N LEU A 20 -26.33 -1.91 28.32
CA LEU A 20 -25.24 -1.59 27.38
C LEU A 20 -24.04 -2.48 27.78
N THR A 21 -23.94 -3.62 27.14
CA THR A 21 -22.67 -4.36 27.13
C THR A 21 -21.67 -3.52 26.33
N CYS A 22 -20.86 -2.73 27.02
CA CYS A 22 -19.58 -2.25 26.46
C CYS A 22 -18.80 -3.50 26.07
N GLN A 23 -18.86 -3.88 24.81
CA GLN A 23 -17.89 -4.80 24.23
C GLN A 23 -16.58 -4.03 24.24
N PHE A 24 -15.77 -4.22 25.27
CA PHE A 24 -14.34 -3.99 25.17
C PHE A 24 -13.88 -4.92 24.03
N ALA A 25 -13.57 -4.32 22.86
CA ALA A 25 -12.78 -5.02 21.88
C ALA A 25 -11.52 -5.47 22.63
N ALA A 26 -11.42 -6.77 22.89
CA ALA A 26 -10.19 -7.35 23.37
C ALA A 26 -9.12 -6.87 22.38
N ALA A 27 -8.13 -6.13 22.86
CA ALA A 27 -6.94 -5.83 22.10
C ALA A 27 -6.44 -7.19 21.61
N ALA A 28 -6.33 -7.37 20.31
CA ALA A 28 -5.76 -8.59 19.75
C ALA A 28 -4.40 -8.76 20.41
N ASP A 29 -4.20 -9.87 21.14
CA ASP A 29 -2.89 -10.19 21.73
C ASP A 29 -1.88 -10.35 20.60
N GLY A 30 -1.18 -9.27 20.25
CA GLY A 30 -0.20 -9.29 19.17
C GLY A 30 0.14 -7.90 18.64
N ILE A 31 1.20 -7.85 17.85
CA ILE A 31 1.73 -6.64 17.22
C ILE A 31 1.08 -6.46 15.85
N GLY A 32 0.38 -5.35 15.64
CA GLY A 32 -0.27 -5.02 14.37
C GLY A 32 0.49 -3.98 13.56
N GLY A 33 0.77 -4.27 12.30
CA GLY A 33 1.43 -3.35 11.38
C GLY A 33 0.67 -3.18 10.07
N ALA A 34 0.88 -2.06 9.39
CA ALA A 34 0.32 -1.84 8.07
C ALA A 34 1.24 -0.98 7.19
N GLY A 35 1.14 -1.11 5.87
CA GLY A 35 1.85 -0.22 4.99
C GLY A 35 2.34 -0.82 3.67
N SER A 36 3.59 -0.55 3.33
CA SER A 36 4.20 -0.94 2.06
C SER A 36 3.95 -2.41 1.70
N SER A 37 3.34 -2.62 0.53
CA SER A 37 3.14 -3.98 0.02
C SER A 37 4.46 -4.65 -0.42
N ALA A 38 5.51 -3.87 -0.69
CA ALA A 38 6.83 -4.39 -1.00
C ALA A 38 7.51 -5.02 0.23
N ALA A 39 7.23 -4.53 1.42
CA ALA A 39 7.76 -5.05 2.68
C ALA A 39 7.05 -6.33 3.16
N ALA A 40 5.82 -6.60 2.69
CA ALA A 40 4.98 -7.68 3.19
C ALA A 40 5.63 -9.08 3.16
N PRO A 41 6.35 -9.52 2.11
CA PRO A 41 6.97 -10.84 2.12
C PRO A 41 8.01 -11.01 3.25
N VAL A 42 8.81 -9.95 3.47
CA VAL A 42 9.84 -9.95 4.51
C VAL A 42 9.20 -9.98 5.90
N TYR A 43 8.22 -9.11 6.15
CA TYR A 43 7.54 -9.05 7.44
C TYR A 43 6.77 -10.33 7.76
N ARG A 44 6.15 -10.99 6.77
CA ARG A 44 5.51 -12.29 6.98
C ARG A 44 6.52 -13.36 7.39
N THR A 45 7.68 -13.37 6.75
CA THR A 45 8.76 -14.32 7.13
C THR A 45 9.25 -14.02 8.54
N TRP A 46 9.52 -12.76 8.87
CA TRP A 46 9.97 -12.38 10.21
C TRP A 46 8.92 -12.66 11.28
N ALA A 47 7.64 -12.43 11.00
CA ALA A 47 6.54 -12.75 11.91
C ALA A 47 6.51 -14.25 12.25
N GLN A 48 6.69 -15.10 11.24
CA GLN A 48 6.73 -16.56 11.44
C GLN A 48 7.93 -16.98 12.29
N GLU A 49 9.13 -16.47 12.01
CA GLU A 49 10.34 -16.79 12.76
C GLU A 49 10.27 -16.23 14.20
N TYR A 50 9.77 -15.03 14.38
CA TYR A 50 9.54 -14.43 15.70
C TYR A 50 8.58 -15.28 16.55
N ARG A 51 7.48 -15.75 15.94
CA ARG A 51 6.53 -16.64 16.61
C ARG A 51 7.15 -17.98 17.00
N LYS A 52 7.98 -18.60 16.14
CA LYS A 52 8.71 -19.82 16.45
C LYS A 52 9.70 -19.64 17.61
N ALA A 53 10.28 -18.46 17.75
CA ALA A 53 11.18 -18.10 18.84
C ALA A 53 10.44 -17.78 20.16
N GLY A 54 9.12 -17.95 20.23
CA GLY A 54 8.30 -17.67 21.42
C GLY A 54 7.83 -16.24 21.53
N GLY A 55 7.96 -15.43 20.47
CA GLY A 55 7.43 -14.06 20.41
C GLY A 55 5.91 -14.03 20.24
N GLU A 56 5.34 -12.85 20.41
CA GLU A 56 3.91 -12.58 20.20
C GLU A 56 3.51 -12.73 18.74
N ALA A 57 2.22 -12.85 18.47
CA ALA A 57 1.71 -12.82 17.10
C ALA A 57 2.02 -11.46 16.47
N LEU A 58 2.50 -11.46 15.23
CA LEU A 58 2.72 -10.25 14.45
C LEU A 58 1.91 -10.35 13.16
N GLU A 59 1.01 -9.40 12.96
CA GLU A 59 0.18 -9.31 11.77
C GLU A 59 0.56 -8.08 10.96
N TYR A 60 0.58 -8.21 9.65
CA TYR A 60 0.92 -7.12 8.74
C TYR A 60 -0.06 -7.02 7.58
N ASP A 61 -0.69 -5.84 7.43
CA ASP A 61 -1.65 -5.52 6.38
C ASP A 61 -0.97 -4.70 5.25
N PRO A 62 -0.79 -5.27 4.04
CA PRO A 62 -0.09 -4.63 2.94
C PRO A 62 -0.98 -3.64 2.16
N VAL A 63 -1.43 -2.59 2.78
CA VAL A 63 -2.37 -1.58 2.22
C VAL A 63 -1.71 -0.46 1.41
N GLY A 64 -0.38 -0.51 1.24
CA GLY A 64 0.42 0.55 0.60
C GLY A 64 0.95 1.59 1.59
N SER A 65 2.06 2.24 1.21
CA SER A 65 2.79 3.17 2.07
C SER A 65 1.92 4.33 2.57
N GLY A 66 1.06 4.89 1.73
CA GLY A 66 0.19 6.01 2.08
C GLY A 66 -0.82 5.64 3.17
N ALA A 67 -1.54 4.53 2.99
CA ALA A 67 -2.52 4.05 3.96
C ALA A 67 -1.84 3.58 5.27
N GLY A 68 -0.68 2.94 5.19
CA GLY A 68 0.10 2.55 6.37
C GLY A 68 0.53 3.76 7.22
N LEU A 69 1.02 4.81 6.57
CA LEU A 69 1.37 6.06 7.25
C LEU A 69 0.15 6.71 7.92
N ALA A 70 -0.99 6.72 7.26
CA ALA A 70 -2.22 7.26 7.83
C ALA A 70 -2.67 6.47 9.07
N ARG A 71 -2.64 5.13 9.01
CA ARG A 71 -3.04 4.27 10.14
C ARG A 71 -2.14 4.44 11.36
N ILE A 72 -0.81 4.51 11.20
CA ILE A 72 0.09 4.71 12.35
C ILE A 72 -0.07 6.11 12.96
N LYS A 73 -0.30 7.14 12.17
CA LYS A 73 -0.61 8.48 12.68
C LYS A 73 -1.91 8.52 13.49
N GLN A 74 -2.89 7.72 13.10
CA GLN A 74 -4.17 7.57 13.79
C GLN A 74 -4.12 6.56 14.94
N ARG A 75 -2.95 5.97 15.25
CA ARG A 75 -2.78 4.96 16.31
C ARG A 75 -3.65 3.71 16.08
N GLN A 76 -3.95 3.37 14.84
CA GLN A 76 -4.71 2.18 14.47
C GLN A 76 -3.83 0.92 14.33
N THR A 77 -2.51 1.10 14.32
CA THR A 77 -1.50 0.03 14.28
C THR A 77 -0.33 0.39 15.16
N ASP A 78 0.45 -0.62 15.61
CA ASP A 78 1.63 -0.45 16.45
C ASP A 78 2.82 0.06 15.63
N PHE A 79 2.89 -0.33 14.35
CA PHE A 79 3.89 0.19 13.42
C PHE A 79 3.33 0.42 12.02
N GLY A 80 3.98 1.32 11.27
CA GLY A 80 3.70 1.57 9.86
C GLY A 80 4.94 1.35 9.01
N ALA A 81 4.80 0.72 7.84
CA ALA A 81 5.90 0.58 6.90
C ALA A 81 5.69 1.47 5.68
N VAL A 82 6.70 2.25 5.35
CA VAL A 82 6.69 3.15 4.20
C VAL A 82 8.00 3.03 3.42
N ASP A 83 7.94 3.20 2.11
CA ASP A 83 9.11 3.16 1.24
C ASP A 83 9.72 4.57 1.02
N VAL A 84 9.08 5.61 1.55
CA VAL A 84 9.51 7.00 1.37
C VAL A 84 9.91 7.62 2.70
N MET A 85 10.86 8.55 2.66
CA MET A 85 11.24 9.31 3.84
C MET A 85 10.11 10.27 4.25
N VAL A 86 9.70 10.14 5.50
CA VAL A 86 8.79 11.10 6.14
C VAL A 86 9.63 12.22 6.76
N PRO A 87 9.30 13.50 6.55
CA PRO A 87 10.05 14.62 7.11
C PRO A 87 10.15 14.56 8.65
N ARG A 88 11.33 14.88 9.18
CA ARG A 88 11.58 14.80 10.64
C ARG A 88 10.62 15.64 11.48
N ASN A 89 10.26 16.84 11.01
CA ASN A 89 9.30 17.70 11.67
C ASN A 89 7.88 17.09 11.71
N GLU A 90 7.52 16.33 10.69
CA GLU A 90 6.26 15.61 10.64
C GLU A 90 6.26 14.42 11.62
N LEU A 91 7.33 13.62 11.61
CA LEU A 91 7.50 12.52 12.58
C LEU A 91 7.46 13.04 14.03
N ALA A 92 8.19 14.12 14.32
CA ALA A 92 8.22 14.70 15.67
C ALA A 92 6.84 15.21 16.12
N ARG A 93 6.12 15.90 15.24
CA ARG A 93 4.76 16.37 15.52
C ARG A 93 3.81 15.22 15.83
N ASP A 94 3.93 14.12 15.09
CA ASP A 94 3.06 12.97 15.24
C ASP A 94 3.57 11.97 16.32
N GLY A 95 4.69 12.28 17.01
CA GLY A 95 5.29 11.44 18.04
C GLY A 95 5.76 10.10 17.51
N LEU A 96 6.30 10.09 16.28
CA LEU A 96 6.77 8.90 15.58
C LEU A 96 8.30 8.94 15.42
N VAL A 97 8.89 7.76 15.34
CA VAL A 97 10.28 7.54 14.93
C VAL A 97 10.31 6.69 13.68
N MET A 98 11.30 6.90 12.82
CA MET A 98 11.48 6.14 11.60
C MET A 98 12.89 5.56 11.55
N PHE A 99 12.99 4.27 11.18
CA PHE A 99 14.26 3.58 10.99
C PHE A 99 14.18 2.60 9.81
N PRO A 100 15.29 2.32 9.12
CA PRO A 100 15.31 1.37 8.01
C PRO A 100 15.18 -0.08 8.52
N THR A 101 14.34 -0.87 7.86
CA THR A 101 14.14 -2.29 8.17
C THR A 101 14.60 -3.20 7.04
N ALA A 102 14.40 -2.79 5.78
CA ALA A 102 14.76 -3.58 4.61
C ALA A 102 15.16 -2.67 3.45
N VAL A 103 15.91 -3.21 2.51
CA VAL A 103 16.28 -2.57 1.24
C VAL A 103 15.73 -3.43 0.10
N SER A 104 15.08 -2.79 -0.86
CA SER A 104 14.54 -3.47 -2.05
C SER A 104 14.85 -2.67 -3.32
N GLY A 105 14.81 -3.35 -4.48
CA GLY A 105 14.90 -2.70 -5.79
C GLY A 105 13.52 -2.53 -6.42
N ILE A 106 13.34 -1.48 -7.21
CA ILE A 106 12.16 -1.27 -8.02
C ILE A 106 12.54 -1.47 -9.48
N VAL A 107 11.87 -2.40 -10.14
CA VAL A 107 12.14 -2.78 -11.52
C VAL A 107 10.87 -2.75 -12.35
N PRO A 108 10.91 -2.24 -13.59
CA PRO A 108 9.83 -2.42 -14.55
C PRO A 108 9.68 -3.89 -14.90
N VAL A 109 8.47 -4.40 -14.87
CA VAL A 109 8.14 -5.76 -15.27
C VAL A 109 7.39 -5.70 -16.60
N VAL A 110 7.81 -6.53 -17.55
CA VAL A 110 7.16 -6.65 -18.87
C VAL A 110 6.58 -8.05 -19.03
N ASN A 111 5.38 -8.13 -19.58
CA ASN A 111 4.71 -9.39 -19.91
C ASN A 111 4.78 -9.59 -21.44
N LEU A 112 5.94 -9.99 -21.93
CA LEU A 112 6.14 -10.41 -23.30
C LEU A 112 6.10 -11.93 -23.40
N ARG A 113 5.60 -12.47 -24.51
CA ARG A 113 5.48 -13.92 -24.71
C ARG A 113 6.85 -14.60 -24.60
N LYS A 114 6.82 -15.85 -24.09
CA LYS A 114 7.97 -16.64 -23.63
C LYS A 114 9.19 -16.66 -24.57
N GLY A 115 10.37 -16.60 -23.98
CA GLY A 115 11.63 -17.03 -24.58
C GLY A 115 12.55 -15.88 -25.05
N GLY A 116 12.22 -14.63 -24.72
CA GLY A 116 13.05 -13.48 -25.10
C GLY A 116 14.25 -13.25 -24.17
N ALA A 117 15.35 -12.74 -24.73
CA ALA A 117 16.43 -12.17 -23.95
C ALA A 117 15.91 -11.02 -23.07
N PRO A 118 16.60 -10.67 -21.95
CA PRO A 118 16.23 -9.54 -21.13
C PRO A 118 16.08 -8.26 -21.97
N LEU A 119 14.92 -7.62 -21.89
CA LEU A 119 14.64 -6.39 -22.61
C LEU A 119 15.50 -5.24 -22.07
N LYS A 120 16.16 -4.51 -22.93
CA LYS A 120 16.94 -3.32 -22.58
C LYS A 120 16.13 -2.07 -22.92
N LEU A 121 15.97 -1.19 -21.94
CA LEU A 121 15.33 0.11 -22.07
C LEU A 121 16.25 1.17 -21.46
N SER A 122 16.44 2.29 -22.14
CA SER A 122 17.05 3.47 -21.51
C SER A 122 16.04 4.20 -20.63
N GLY A 123 16.52 5.02 -19.69
CA GLY A 123 15.63 5.81 -18.84
C GLY A 123 14.74 6.76 -19.65
N GLU A 124 15.27 7.33 -20.74
CA GLU A 124 14.50 8.19 -21.64
C GLU A 124 13.41 7.43 -22.37
N VAL A 125 13.72 6.26 -22.96
CA VAL A 125 12.74 5.40 -23.63
C VAL A 125 11.67 4.97 -22.65
N LEU A 126 12.04 4.58 -21.43
CA LEU A 126 11.11 4.22 -20.39
C LEU A 126 10.17 5.38 -20.03
N ALA A 127 10.71 6.59 -19.86
CA ALA A 127 9.91 7.77 -19.60
C ALA A 127 8.90 8.06 -20.73
N ARG A 128 9.32 7.95 -21.99
CA ARG A 128 8.46 8.16 -23.15
C ARG A 128 7.35 7.09 -23.28
N ILE A 129 7.62 5.86 -22.84
CA ILE A 129 6.58 4.82 -22.74
C ILE A 129 5.52 5.26 -21.72
N PHE A 130 5.94 5.70 -20.54
CA PHE A 130 5.00 6.12 -19.48
C PHE A 130 4.32 7.46 -19.79
N LEU A 131 4.89 8.31 -20.66
CA LEU A 131 4.24 9.49 -21.21
C LEU A 131 3.21 9.17 -22.31
N GLY A 132 3.20 7.93 -22.81
CA GLY A 132 2.36 7.49 -23.92
C GLY A 132 2.86 7.88 -25.29
N GLU A 133 4.09 8.40 -25.39
CA GLU A 133 4.75 8.78 -26.67
C GLU A 133 5.24 7.57 -27.45
N ILE A 134 5.68 6.53 -26.74
CA ILE A 134 6.03 5.22 -27.29
C ILE A 134 4.96 4.23 -26.86
N SER A 135 4.16 3.78 -27.83
CA SER A 135 2.95 2.98 -27.55
C SER A 135 3.01 1.55 -28.12
N HIS A 136 4.08 1.16 -28.81
CA HIS A 136 4.23 -0.17 -29.41
C HIS A 136 5.62 -0.75 -29.12
N TRP A 137 5.68 -2.08 -28.94
CA TRP A 137 6.97 -2.76 -28.67
C TRP A 137 7.95 -2.70 -29.83
N GLN A 138 7.48 -2.58 -31.07
CA GLN A 138 8.32 -2.43 -32.27
C GLN A 138 8.70 -0.96 -32.59
N ALA A 139 8.52 -0.04 -31.65
CA ALA A 139 9.00 1.33 -31.83
C ALA A 139 10.51 1.33 -32.11
N PRO A 140 10.99 2.14 -33.09
CA PRO A 140 12.39 2.16 -33.51
C PRO A 140 13.38 2.33 -32.36
N GLU A 141 13.03 3.12 -31.35
CA GLU A 141 13.87 3.36 -30.18
C GLU A 141 14.03 2.10 -29.30
N ILE A 142 13.00 1.28 -29.19
CA ILE A 142 13.08 0.01 -28.45
C ILE A 142 13.85 -1.02 -29.28
N VAL A 143 13.58 -1.12 -30.57
CA VAL A 143 14.30 -2.04 -31.49
C VAL A 143 15.79 -1.76 -31.50
N ALA A 144 16.18 -0.49 -31.57
CA ALA A 144 17.58 -0.09 -31.57
C ALA A 144 18.35 -0.50 -30.30
N LEU A 145 17.70 -0.52 -29.17
CA LEU A 145 18.29 -0.98 -27.90
C LEU A 145 18.33 -2.51 -27.75
N ASN A 146 17.62 -3.24 -28.62
CA ASN A 146 17.43 -4.69 -28.51
C ASN A 146 17.72 -5.39 -29.87
N PRO A 147 18.92 -5.24 -30.44
CA PRO A 147 19.24 -5.86 -31.73
C PRO A 147 19.13 -7.40 -31.62
N GLY A 148 18.45 -8.01 -32.58
CA GLY A 148 18.24 -9.46 -32.65
C GLY A 148 17.14 -10.00 -31.73
N VAL A 149 16.49 -9.17 -30.94
CA VAL A 149 15.33 -9.58 -30.12
C VAL A 149 14.05 -9.48 -30.95
N ALA A 150 13.32 -10.58 -31.07
CA ALA A 150 12.02 -10.59 -31.73
C ALA A 150 10.96 -9.92 -30.83
N LEU A 151 10.69 -8.64 -31.08
CA LEU A 151 9.65 -7.90 -30.37
C LEU A 151 8.30 -8.08 -31.06
N PRO A 152 7.21 -8.25 -30.30
CA PRO A 152 5.88 -8.44 -30.88
C PRO A 152 5.35 -7.14 -31.49
N ASN A 153 4.56 -7.25 -32.54
CA ASN A 153 3.81 -6.12 -33.09
C ASN A 153 2.54 -5.88 -32.26
N GLU A 154 2.74 -5.44 -31.03
CA GLU A 154 1.66 -5.25 -30.06
C GLU A 154 1.79 -3.89 -29.37
N ALA A 155 0.64 -3.33 -28.98
CA ALA A 155 0.60 -2.11 -28.19
C ALA A 155 1.14 -2.34 -26.77
N ILE A 156 1.86 -1.36 -26.25
CA ILE A 156 2.29 -1.32 -24.85
C ILE A 156 1.10 -0.89 -24.00
N ARG A 157 0.76 -1.70 -23.00
CA ARG A 157 -0.20 -1.34 -21.96
C ARG A 157 0.55 -1.06 -20.66
N VAL A 158 0.58 0.21 -20.29
CA VAL A 158 1.19 0.62 -19.01
C VAL A 158 0.21 0.30 -17.88
N VAL A 159 0.71 -0.39 -16.85
CA VAL A 159 -0.05 -0.72 -15.64
C VAL A 159 0.59 0.01 -14.47
N CYS A 160 -0.20 0.85 -13.79
CA CYS A 160 0.23 1.65 -12.65
C CYS A 160 -0.64 1.32 -11.43
N ARG A 161 -0.10 1.60 -10.25
CA ARG A 161 -0.85 1.54 -9.00
C ARG A 161 -1.81 2.72 -8.88
N SER A 162 -2.98 2.48 -8.30
CA SER A 162 -4.01 3.51 -8.04
C SER A 162 -4.03 3.99 -6.59
N ASP A 163 -3.24 3.37 -5.70
CA ASP A 163 -3.12 3.72 -4.28
C ASP A 163 -1.85 4.52 -3.98
N GLY A 164 -1.73 5.04 -2.76
CA GLY A 164 -0.52 5.69 -2.26
C GLY A 164 0.63 4.68 -2.17
N SER A 165 1.56 4.73 -3.13
CA SER A 165 2.60 3.73 -3.33
C SER A 165 3.99 4.33 -3.29
N GLY A 166 4.83 3.87 -2.35
CA GLY A 166 6.24 4.24 -2.30
C GLY A 166 7.01 3.79 -3.53
N SER A 167 6.66 2.65 -4.12
CA SER A 167 7.28 2.19 -5.38
C SER A 167 6.98 3.16 -6.53
N THR A 168 5.75 3.66 -6.64
CA THR A 168 5.39 4.69 -7.62
C THR A 168 6.16 5.99 -7.36
N HIS A 169 6.32 6.38 -6.09
CA HIS A 169 7.09 7.56 -5.72
C HIS A 169 8.54 7.48 -6.22
N HIS A 170 9.25 6.41 -5.91
CA HIS A 170 10.65 6.23 -6.34
C HIS A 170 10.79 6.06 -7.84
N PHE A 171 9.86 5.36 -8.49
CA PHE A 171 9.88 5.22 -9.93
C PHE A 171 9.65 6.57 -10.64
N SER A 172 8.70 7.37 -10.19
CA SER A 172 8.44 8.70 -10.75
C SER A 172 9.56 9.70 -10.45
N ASP A 173 10.24 9.58 -9.31
CA ASP A 173 11.45 10.34 -8.99
C ASP A 173 12.59 9.98 -9.98
N TYR A 174 12.78 8.69 -10.26
CA TYR A 174 13.72 8.24 -11.28
C TYR A 174 13.38 8.83 -12.67
N LEU A 175 12.13 8.72 -13.10
CA LEU A 175 11.69 9.28 -14.38
C LEU A 175 11.88 10.80 -14.43
N SER A 176 11.67 11.50 -13.32
CA SER A 176 11.92 12.95 -13.24
C SER A 176 13.40 13.32 -13.37
N LYS A 177 14.31 12.42 -13.00
CA LYS A 177 15.77 12.62 -13.14
C LYS A 177 16.27 12.35 -14.55
N VAL A 178 15.64 11.41 -15.27
CA VAL A 178 16.09 10.99 -16.62
C VAL A 178 15.30 11.63 -17.76
N SER A 179 14.19 12.31 -17.49
CA SER A 179 13.33 12.94 -18.50
C SER A 179 12.81 14.30 -18.06
N PRO A 180 13.30 15.39 -18.68
CA PRO A 180 12.74 16.72 -18.44
C PRO A 180 11.24 16.82 -18.79
N ALA A 181 10.79 16.12 -19.83
CA ALA A 181 9.38 16.09 -20.23
C ALA A 181 8.50 15.45 -19.15
N TRP A 182 8.92 14.31 -18.58
CA TRP A 182 8.24 13.70 -17.44
C TRP A 182 8.20 14.65 -16.25
N LYS A 183 9.36 15.23 -15.89
CA LYS A 183 9.47 16.15 -14.75
C LYS A 183 8.52 17.34 -14.88
N ALA A 184 8.42 17.91 -16.08
CA ALA A 184 7.55 19.06 -16.35
C ALA A 184 6.06 18.71 -16.26
N ARG A 185 5.68 17.48 -16.69
CA ARG A 185 4.27 17.09 -16.78
C ARG A 185 3.73 16.48 -15.50
N PHE A 186 4.50 15.64 -14.82
CA PHE A 186 4.06 14.87 -13.67
C PHE A 186 4.91 15.07 -12.42
N GLY A 187 6.22 15.28 -12.59
CA GLY A 187 7.15 15.34 -11.46
C GLY A 187 7.19 14.02 -10.68
N VAL A 188 7.38 14.12 -9.36
CA VAL A 188 7.38 12.99 -8.43
C VAL A 188 5.98 12.82 -7.86
N VAL A 189 5.39 11.66 -8.06
CA VAL A 189 4.02 11.30 -7.64
C VAL A 189 4.02 10.03 -6.77
N GLY A 190 2.89 9.68 -6.16
CA GLY A 190 2.73 8.40 -5.45
C GLY A 190 2.85 8.49 -3.92
N ARG A 191 2.82 9.68 -3.34
CA ARG A 191 2.69 9.87 -1.89
C ARG A 191 1.29 9.67 -1.39
#